data_7825375da9d34b7f09db38e5bf2f2c93
#
_entry.id   7825375da9d34b7f09db38e5bf2f2c93
#
_cell.length_a   1.000
_cell.length_b   1.000
_cell.length_c   1.000
_cell.angle_alpha   90.00
_cell.angle_beta   90.00
_cell.angle_gamma   90.00
#
_symmetry.space_group_name_H-M   'P 1'
#
loop_
_entity.id
_entity.type
_entity.pdbx_description
1 polymer ?
#
loop_
_entity_poly.entity_id
_entity_poly.type
_entity_poly.pdbx_seq_one_letter_code
_entity_poly.pdbx_strand_id
1 'polypeptide(L)'
;MSITQFKHTATLKLEESNSVAVPLGTPVAVASTTSVERDDGVETGVWECTPGRWRRQIVAQEFCHFIQGRCTFTPDGGEPLHIEAGDALMLPANSLGIWDIQETVRKTYVLIF
;
A
#
# COMPACT_ATOMS: atom_id res chain seq x y z
N MET A 1 -5.26 -20.17 -18.60
CA MET A 1 -4.37 -19.21 -17.92
C MET A 1 -4.64 -17.81 -18.43
N SER A 2 -4.74 -16.86 -17.53
CA SER A 2 -4.85 -15.44 -17.90
C SER A 2 -3.73 -14.62 -17.26
N ILE A 3 -3.23 -13.67 -18.02
CA ILE A 3 -2.16 -12.78 -17.55
C ILE A 3 -2.78 -11.43 -17.20
N THR A 4 -2.48 -10.93 -16.01
CA THR A 4 -2.90 -9.60 -15.58
C THR A 4 -1.77 -8.62 -15.88
N GLN A 5 -2.11 -7.52 -16.55
CA GLN A 5 -1.14 -6.47 -16.86
C GLN A 5 -1.70 -5.12 -16.45
N PHE A 6 -0.91 -4.34 -15.71
CA PHE A 6 -1.18 -2.93 -15.43
C PHE A 6 -0.19 -2.09 -16.23
N LYS A 7 -0.70 -1.25 -17.12
CA LYS A 7 0.14 -0.38 -17.96
C LYS A 7 0.32 0.98 -17.32
N HIS A 8 1.52 1.56 -17.50
CA HIS A 8 1.79 2.93 -17.06
C HIS A 8 1.46 3.14 -15.59
N THR A 9 1.98 2.27 -14.74
CA THR A 9 1.61 2.22 -13.30
C THR A 9 1.89 3.54 -12.58
N ALA A 10 2.87 4.32 -13.03
CA ALA A 10 3.16 5.63 -12.44
C ALA A 10 2.06 6.68 -12.65
N THR A 11 1.25 6.53 -13.69
CA THR A 11 0.22 7.52 -14.07
C THR A 11 -1.16 6.92 -14.23
N LEU A 12 -1.31 5.61 -14.01
CA LEU A 12 -2.59 4.93 -14.14
C LEU A 12 -3.64 5.57 -13.24
N LYS A 13 -4.82 5.86 -13.83
CA LYS A 13 -5.94 6.37 -13.05
C LYS A 13 -6.49 5.25 -12.17
N LEU A 14 -6.59 5.52 -10.87
CA LEU A 14 -7.07 4.55 -9.89
C LEU A 14 -8.58 4.72 -9.72
N GLU A 15 -9.30 3.60 -9.65
CA GLU A 15 -10.76 3.56 -9.76
C GLU A 15 -11.49 3.82 -8.45
N GLU A 16 -10.90 3.39 -7.33
CA GLU A 16 -11.52 3.51 -6.02
C GLU A 16 -10.69 4.41 -5.12
N SER A 17 -11.36 5.32 -4.41
CA SER A 17 -10.71 6.21 -3.44
C SER A 17 -11.53 6.27 -2.16
N ASN A 18 -10.88 6.04 -1.04
CA ASN A 18 -11.52 6.10 0.28
C ASN A 18 -10.54 6.65 1.31
N SER A 19 -11.08 7.40 2.27
CA SER A 19 -10.30 7.75 3.46
C SER A 19 -9.89 6.48 4.19
N VAL A 20 -8.69 6.50 4.78
CA VAL A 20 -8.21 5.36 5.56
C VAL A 20 -9.15 5.10 6.75
N ALA A 21 -9.28 3.81 7.11
CA ALA A 21 -10.27 3.39 8.11
C ALA A 21 -9.92 3.83 9.54
N VAL A 22 -8.64 3.91 9.87
CA VAL A 22 -8.19 4.25 11.24
C VAL A 22 -7.12 5.35 11.15
N PRO A 23 -7.54 6.61 10.90
CA PRO A 23 -6.60 7.73 10.88
C PRO A 23 -6.10 8.06 12.29
N LEU A 24 -4.86 8.51 12.38
CA LEU A 24 -4.20 8.88 13.64
C LEU A 24 -3.78 10.35 13.62
N GLY A 25 -4.72 11.22 13.29
CA GLY A 25 -4.48 12.67 13.25
C GLY A 25 -4.88 13.28 11.92
N THR A 26 -4.40 14.49 11.67
CA THR A 26 -4.67 15.23 10.43
C THR A 26 -3.37 15.56 9.72
N PRO A 27 -3.35 15.60 8.38
CA PRO A 27 -4.46 15.31 7.47
C PRO A 27 -4.87 13.84 7.52
N VAL A 28 -6.11 13.55 7.14
CA VAL A 28 -6.58 12.18 6.99
C VAL A 28 -6.16 11.68 5.61
N ALA A 29 -5.37 10.63 5.57
CA ALA A 29 -4.89 10.07 4.32
C ALA A 29 -6.04 9.47 3.51
N VAL A 30 -5.94 9.60 2.18
CA VAL A 30 -6.88 9.00 1.23
C VAL A 30 -6.12 7.95 0.43
N ALA A 31 -6.61 6.72 0.47
CA ALA A 31 -6.06 5.61 -0.31
C ALA A 31 -6.89 5.41 -1.57
N SER A 32 -6.21 5.25 -2.69
CA SER A 32 -6.82 4.97 -3.98
C SER A 32 -6.23 3.69 -4.55
N THR A 33 -7.05 2.90 -5.22
CA THR A 33 -6.58 1.62 -5.75
C THR A 33 -7.28 1.22 -7.04
N THR A 34 -6.58 0.47 -7.85
CA THR A 34 -7.13 -0.33 -8.94
C THR A 34 -6.55 -1.72 -8.79
N SER A 35 -7.41 -2.71 -8.62
CA SER A 35 -6.97 -4.06 -8.29
C SER A 35 -7.71 -5.13 -9.09
N VAL A 36 -7.09 -6.31 -9.14
CA VAL A 36 -7.69 -7.53 -9.66
C VAL A 36 -7.59 -8.60 -8.58
N GLU A 37 -8.74 -9.16 -8.21
CA GLU A 37 -8.80 -10.32 -7.34
C GLU A 37 -8.82 -11.57 -8.20
N ARG A 38 -7.94 -12.50 -7.87
CA ARG A 38 -7.86 -13.79 -8.54
C ARG A 38 -8.54 -14.84 -7.69
N ASP A 39 -8.97 -15.93 -8.33
CA ASP A 39 -9.63 -17.04 -7.64
C ASP A 39 -8.66 -17.97 -6.91
N ASP A 40 -7.34 -17.72 -7.01
CA ASP A 40 -6.30 -18.47 -6.32
C ASP A 40 -5.89 -17.84 -4.97
N GLY A 41 -6.66 -16.89 -4.45
CA GLY A 41 -6.35 -16.21 -3.19
C GLY A 41 -5.33 -15.08 -3.32
N VAL A 42 -5.08 -14.60 -4.53
CA VAL A 42 -4.15 -13.51 -4.79
C VAL A 42 -4.92 -12.28 -5.27
N GLU A 43 -4.61 -11.14 -4.67
CA GLU A 43 -5.04 -9.83 -5.18
C GLU A 43 -3.80 -9.05 -5.61
N THR A 44 -3.86 -8.39 -6.77
CA THR A 44 -2.77 -7.54 -7.23
C THR A 44 -3.30 -6.23 -7.76
N GLY A 45 -2.50 -5.18 -7.69
CA GLY A 45 -2.95 -3.88 -8.15
C GLY A 45 -1.93 -2.78 -8.03
N VAL A 46 -2.45 -1.56 -8.21
CA VAL A 46 -1.73 -0.31 -8.00
C VAL A 46 -2.47 0.47 -6.93
N TRP A 47 -1.73 0.97 -5.97
CA TRP A 47 -2.26 1.67 -4.80
C TRP A 47 -1.51 2.99 -4.59
N GLU A 48 -2.26 4.01 -4.18
CA GLU A 48 -1.72 5.33 -3.90
C GLU A 48 -2.29 5.83 -2.58
N CYS A 49 -1.49 6.56 -1.81
CA CYS A 49 -1.96 7.11 -0.54
C CYS A 49 -1.40 8.52 -0.34
N THR A 50 -2.30 9.44 0.00
CA THR A 50 -1.95 10.83 0.31
C THR A 50 -1.38 10.94 1.73
N PRO A 51 -0.72 12.08 2.09
CA PRO A 51 -0.11 12.23 3.40
C PRO A 51 -1.08 12.05 4.58
N GLY A 52 -0.56 11.50 5.65
CA GLY A 52 -1.28 11.25 6.89
C GLY A 52 -0.73 10.03 7.62
N ARG A 53 -1.06 9.94 8.91
CA ARG A 53 -0.72 8.78 9.75
C ARG A 53 -1.96 7.94 9.96
N TRP A 54 -1.81 6.61 9.85
CA TRP A 54 -2.93 5.72 10.02
C TRP A 54 -2.49 4.29 10.31
N ARG A 55 -3.41 3.50 10.84
CA ARG A 55 -3.14 2.14 11.23
C ARG A 55 -3.40 1.17 10.09
N ARG A 56 -2.39 0.35 9.75
CA ARG A 56 -2.55 -0.74 8.79
C ARG A 56 -3.31 -1.89 9.47
N GLN A 57 -4.37 -2.35 8.81
CA GLN A 57 -5.23 -3.43 9.31
C GLN A 57 -5.21 -4.68 8.44
N ILE A 58 -4.46 -4.68 7.35
CA ILE A 58 -4.38 -5.83 6.45
C ILE A 58 -3.51 -6.90 7.09
N VAL A 59 -4.05 -8.11 7.18
CA VAL A 59 -3.36 -9.26 7.79
C VAL A 59 -2.76 -10.20 6.74
N ALA A 60 -3.09 -10.02 5.47
CA ALA A 60 -2.52 -10.82 4.38
C ALA A 60 -1.03 -10.57 4.23
N GLN A 61 -0.32 -11.57 3.70
CA GLN A 61 1.05 -11.40 3.26
C GLN A 61 1.06 -10.44 2.07
N GLU A 62 2.01 -9.51 2.04
CA GLU A 62 2.07 -8.53 0.95
C GLU A 62 3.49 -8.35 0.45
N PHE A 63 3.68 -8.44 -0.88
CA PHE A 63 4.88 -7.92 -1.53
C PHE A 63 4.49 -6.64 -2.27
N CYS A 64 5.28 -5.57 -2.10
CA CYS A 64 5.01 -4.31 -2.80
C CYS A 64 6.29 -3.61 -3.22
N HIS A 65 6.17 -2.83 -4.30
CA HIS A 65 7.26 -2.03 -4.85
C HIS A 65 6.78 -0.58 -4.95
N PHE A 66 7.44 0.31 -4.22
CA PHE A 66 7.11 1.74 -4.22
C PHE A 66 7.75 2.41 -5.43
N ILE A 67 6.93 3.14 -6.18
CA ILE A 67 7.36 3.80 -7.42
C ILE A 67 7.34 5.32 -7.31
N GLN A 68 6.70 5.88 -6.28
CA GLN A 68 6.64 7.33 -6.04
C GLN A 68 6.56 7.60 -4.54
N GLY A 69 7.09 8.76 -4.15
CA GLY A 69 6.91 9.33 -2.82
C GLY A 69 7.81 8.72 -1.75
N ARG A 70 7.49 9.04 -0.51
CA ARG A 70 8.17 8.49 0.66
C ARG A 70 7.25 8.42 1.85
N CYS A 71 7.51 7.44 2.69
CA CYS A 71 6.72 7.19 3.88
C CYS A 71 7.55 6.42 4.91
N THR A 72 6.96 6.20 6.06
CA THR A 72 7.53 5.38 7.12
C THR A 72 6.49 4.35 7.55
N PHE A 73 6.92 3.12 7.76
CA PHE A 73 6.11 2.10 8.38
C PHE A 73 6.76 1.69 9.70
N THR A 74 6.01 1.76 10.79
CA THR A 74 6.48 1.32 12.10
C THR A 74 5.67 0.09 12.49
N PRO A 75 6.25 -1.12 12.41
CA PRO A 75 5.54 -2.32 12.85
C PRO A 75 5.33 -2.28 14.36
N ASP A 76 4.27 -2.93 14.83
CA ASP A 76 4.00 -3.03 16.26
C ASP A 76 5.18 -3.66 16.98
N GLY A 77 5.70 -2.97 17.99
CA GLY A 77 6.84 -3.43 18.77
C GLY A 77 8.19 -3.35 18.05
N GLY A 78 8.24 -2.73 16.86
CA GLY A 78 9.46 -2.63 16.06
C GLY A 78 9.90 -1.20 15.82
N GLU A 79 10.99 -1.08 15.06
CA GLU A 79 11.56 0.22 14.72
C GLU A 79 10.95 0.77 13.42
N PRO A 80 10.91 2.11 13.24
CA PRO A 80 10.45 2.71 12.00
C PRO A 80 11.28 2.26 10.80
N LEU A 81 10.61 1.91 9.73
CA LEU A 81 11.21 1.58 8.45
C LEU A 81 10.95 2.72 7.48
N HIS A 82 12.01 3.35 7.00
CA HIS A 82 11.92 4.45 6.04
C HIS A 82 11.88 3.91 4.62
N ILE A 83 10.92 4.39 3.84
CA ILE A 83 10.60 3.88 2.50
C ILE A 83 10.55 5.03 1.52
N GLU A 84 11.18 4.86 0.36
CA GLU A 84 11.13 5.84 -0.72
C GLU A 84 10.98 5.13 -2.06
N ALA A 85 10.72 5.90 -3.11
CA ALA A 85 10.58 5.37 -4.46
C ALA A 85 11.79 4.51 -4.83
N GLY A 86 11.53 3.32 -5.37
CA GLY A 86 12.56 2.32 -5.68
C GLY A 86 12.66 1.20 -4.65
N ASP A 87 12.10 1.39 -3.46
CA ASP A 87 12.15 0.37 -2.41
C ASP A 87 11.08 -0.69 -2.61
N ALA A 88 11.41 -1.92 -2.27
CA ALA A 88 10.46 -3.02 -2.23
C ALA A 88 10.39 -3.61 -0.83
N LEU A 89 9.20 -4.04 -0.45
CA LEU A 89 8.95 -4.63 0.87
C LEU A 89 8.29 -5.99 0.74
N MET A 90 8.67 -6.88 1.62
CA MET A 90 7.92 -8.10 1.89
C MET A 90 7.35 -7.99 3.30
N LEU A 91 6.03 -7.86 3.41
CA LEU A 91 5.32 -7.82 4.67
C LEU A 91 4.75 -9.22 4.95
N PRO A 92 5.28 -9.94 5.93
CA PRO A 92 4.69 -11.23 6.31
C PRO A 92 3.23 -11.06 6.76
N ALA A 93 2.49 -12.16 6.77
CA ALA A 93 1.13 -12.14 7.31
C ALA A 93 1.12 -11.56 8.73
N ASN A 94 0.09 -10.81 9.07
CA ASN A 94 -0.10 -10.16 10.36
C ASN A 94 0.92 -9.07 10.68
N SER A 95 1.50 -8.44 9.67
CA SER A 95 2.39 -7.30 9.85
C SER A 95 1.58 -6.03 10.09
N LEU A 96 1.10 -5.85 11.32
CA LEU A 96 0.33 -4.68 11.72
C LEU A 96 1.27 -3.57 12.20
N GLY A 97 0.85 -2.33 12.00
CA GLY A 97 1.64 -1.17 12.39
C GLY A 97 1.06 0.13 11.89
N ILE A 98 1.89 1.16 11.90
CA ILE A 98 1.49 2.52 11.57
C ILE A 98 2.19 2.96 10.30
N TRP A 99 1.41 3.37 9.30
CA TRP A 99 1.89 4.11 8.14
C TRP A 99 1.94 5.58 8.46
N ASP A 100 3.03 6.23 8.11
CA ASP A 100 3.17 7.68 8.14
C ASP A 100 3.60 8.13 6.75
N ILE A 101 2.65 8.66 5.99
CA ILE A 101 2.89 9.06 4.60
C ILE A 101 3.33 10.51 4.61
N GLN A 102 4.58 10.79 4.23
CA GLN A 102 5.12 12.14 4.17
C GLN A 102 4.88 12.81 2.81
N GLU A 103 5.09 12.06 1.72
CA GLU A 103 4.76 12.48 0.36
C GLU A 103 3.88 11.43 -0.24
N THR A 104 2.88 11.85 -1.04
CA THR A 104 1.99 10.87 -1.69
C THR A 104 2.80 9.73 -2.28
N VAL A 105 2.49 8.52 -1.84
CA VAL A 105 3.18 7.32 -2.30
C VAL A 105 2.32 6.56 -3.30
N ARG A 106 2.97 5.90 -4.22
CA ARG A 106 2.33 4.95 -5.13
C ARG A 106 3.15 3.67 -5.15
N LYS A 107 2.46 2.55 -5.10
CA LYS A 107 3.10 1.23 -5.15
C LYS A 107 2.31 0.27 -6.03
N THR A 108 3.01 -0.71 -6.58
CA THR A 108 2.41 -1.92 -7.11
C THR A 108 2.48 -2.99 -6.03
N TYR A 109 1.48 -3.86 -5.93
CA TYR A 109 1.43 -4.81 -4.82
C TYR A 109 0.81 -6.15 -5.22
N VAL A 110 1.12 -7.15 -4.40
CA VAL A 110 0.49 -8.47 -4.42
C VAL A 110 0.13 -8.82 -2.99
N LEU A 111 -1.15 -9.11 -2.74
CA LEU A 111 -1.64 -9.65 -1.48
C LEU A 111 -1.90 -11.15 -1.65
N ILE A 112 -1.44 -11.92 -0.69
CA ILE A 112 -1.61 -13.38 -0.68
C ILE A 112 -2.42 -13.75 0.56
N PHE A 113 -3.63 -14.17 0.33
CA PHE A 113 -4.57 -14.57 1.39
C PHE A 113 -4.47 -16.04 1.73
#